data_0f56a682f1d76e20ef53cb0edacccf2f
#
_entry.id   0f56a682f1d76e20ef53cb0edacccf2f
#
_cell.length_a   1.000
_cell.length_b   1.000
_cell.length_c   1.000
_cell.angle_alpha   90.00
_cell.angle_beta   90.00
_cell.angle_gamma   90.00
#
_symmetry.space_group_name_H-M   'P 1'
#
loop_
_entity.id
_entity.type
_entity.pdbx_description
1 polymer ?
#
loop_
_entity_poly.entity_id
_entity_poly.type
_entity_poly.pdbx_seq_one_letter_code
_entity_poly.pdbx_strand_id
1 'polypeptide(L)'
;GYDLQVETRGSVGARNVLEPQAIEDADVVLLAADIEVDVARFAGKRVYRCGTGVALKQPEATLDRALKEGAVLSGGTAASDAGGEQKGEKTGVYKHLLTGVSYMLPMVVAGGLLIALSFVFGIEAFKEEGTLAAALMKIGGETAFQLMVPLLAGYIAYSIADRPGLAPGMIGGLLAGTLGAGFIGGIIAGFVAGYAAKAVSRWIPLPASIESLKPILIIPLLASLVTGLVMIYVVGTPVAKLLAGLTEFLDTMGTSNAILLGLLLGTMMCVDLGGPVNKAAYAFSVGLLASQSYAPMAATMA
;
A
#
# COMPACT_ATOMS: atom_id res chain seq x y z
N GLY A 1 30.92 22.22 20.00
CA GLY A 1 29.48 22.06 19.98
C GLY A 1 28.97 22.22 18.57
N TYR A 2 27.88 21.53 18.20
CA TYR A 2 27.24 21.68 16.90
C TYR A 2 26.15 22.76 17.00
N ASP A 3 26.00 23.60 15.98
CA ASP A 3 24.85 24.47 15.79
C ASP A 3 23.81 23.69 14.98
N LEU A 4 22.65 23.40 15.59
CA LEU A 4 21.63 22.55 15.01
C LEU A 4 20.32 23.32 14.81
N GLN A 5 19.87 23.41 13.56
CA GLN A 5 18.51 23.81 13.25
C GLN A 5 17.69 22.58 12.87
N VAL A 6 16.54 22.40 13.52
CA VAL A 6 15.75 21.17 13.41
C VAL A 6 14.35 21.46 12.89
N GLU A 7 14.03 20.88 11.74
CA GLU A 7 12.67 20.78 11.22
C GLU A 7 12.08 19.43 11.58
N THR A 8 10.88 19.40 12.12
CA THR A 8 10.16 18.16 12.38
C THR A 8 8.99 18.02 11.41
N ARG A 9 8.87 16.83 10.81
CA ARG A 9 7.75 16.45 9.94
C ARG A 9 7.01 15.28 10.54
N GLY A 10 5.71 15.43 10.75
CA GLY A 10 4.86 14.41 11.32
C GLY A 10 3.46 14.46 10.72
N SER A 11 2.53 13.71 11.30
CA SER A 11 1.12 13.66 10.88
C SER A 11 0.39 15.01 10.94
N VAL A 12 0.96 15.99 11.66
CA VAL A 12 0.42 17.36 11.82
C VAL A 12 1.07 18.34 10.82
N GLY A 13 1.91 17.87 9.92
CA GLY A 13 2.66 18.70 8.98
C GLY A 13 4.09 19.01 9.41
N ALA A 14 4.72 20.00 8.75
CA ALA A 14 6.06 20.45 9.07
C ALA A 14 6.01 21.53 10.16
N ARG A 15 6.86 21.41 11.18
CA ARG A 15 7.09 22.46 12.19
C ARG A 15 8.53 22.92 12.13
N ASN A 16 8.76 24.21 12.43
CA ASN A 16 10.07 24.85 12.37
C ASN A 16 10.73 24.64 10.99
N VAL A 17 9.98 24.95 9.93
CA VAL A 17 10.46 24.79 8.56
C VAL A 17 11.76 25.57 8.39
N LEU A 18 12.81 24.87 7.94
CA LEU A 18 14.11 25.48 7.68
C LEU A 18 14.00 26.49 6.54
N GLU A 19 14.49 27.69 6.78
CA GLU A 19 14.57 28.70 5.74
C GLU A 19 15.60 28.31 4.67
N PRO A 20 15.44 28.76 3.41
CA PRO A 20 16.38 28.44 2.35
C PRO A 20 17.83 28.83 2.69
N GLN A 21 18.00 29.94 3.38
CA GLN A 21 19.29 30.46 3.80
C GLN A 21 19.98 29.55 4.83
N ALA A 22 19.21 29.00 5.79
CA ALA A 22 19.72 28.04 6.77
C ALA A 22 20.17 26.73 6.11
N ILE A 23 19.49 26.32 5.02
CA ILE A 23 19.89 25.17 4.21
C ILE A 23 21.16 25.46 3.42
N GLU A 24 21.30 26.67 2.89
CA GLU A 24 22.51 27.11 2.15
C GLU A 24 23.74 27.22 3.05
N ASP A 25 23.57 27.64 4.30
CA ASP A 25 24.68 27.82 5.25
C ASP A 25 25.08 26.49 5.95
N ALA A 26 24.25 25.47 5.86
CA ALA A 26 24.50 24.16 6.51
C ALA A 26 25.66 23.40 5.86
N ASP A 27 26.58 22.87 6.67
CA ASP A 27 27.66 21.97 6.24
C ASP A 27 27.16 20.60 5.81
N VAL A 28 26.13 20.08 6.50
CA VAL A 28 25.49 18.78 6.22
C VAL A 28 24.01 18.79 6.63
N VAL A 29 23.19 18.11 5.88
CA VAL A 29 21.78 17.87 6.19
C VAL A 29 21.62 16.45 6.69
N LEU A 30 21.18 16.29 7.93
CA LEU A 30 20.85 14.99 8.51
C LEU A 30 19.34 14.72 8.37
N LEU A 31 18.96 13.70 7.61
CA LEU A 31 17.59 13.24 7.47
C LEU A 31 17.35 12.01 8.35
N ALA A 32 16.85 12.24 9.56
CA ALA A 32 16.42 11.17 10.47
C ALA A 32 14.93 10.92 10.27
N ALA A 33 14.57 10.02 9.35
CA ALA A 33 13.18 9.77 8.99
C ALA A 33 12.97 8.31 8.58
N ASP A 34 11.83 7.75 9.03
CA ASP A 34 11.35 6.42 8.63
C ASP A 34 10.33 6.50 7.48
N ILE A 35 10.10 7.71 6.97
CA ILE A 35 9.24 8.01 5.82
C ILE A 35 10.06 8.68 4.71
N GLU A 36 9.57 8.62 3.49
CA GLU A 36 10.17 9.35 2.37
C GLU A 36 10.01 10.86 2.57
N VAL A 37 11.11 11.59 2.58
CA VAL A 37 11.13 13.05 2.69
C VAL A 37 11.52 13.63 1.35
N ASP A 38 10.79 14.64 0.89
CA ASP A 38 11.15 15.38 -0.32
C ASP A 38 12.51 16.09 -0.09
N VAL A 39 13.48 15.65 -0.86
CA VAL A 39 14.87 16.11 -0.78
C VAL A 39 15.25 17.11 -1.84
N ALA A 40 14.33 17.46 -2.76
CA ALA A 40 14.61 18.38 -3.86
C ALA A 40 15.15 19.74 -3.37
N ARG A 41 14.68 20.20 -2.22
CA ARG A 41 15.14 21.46 -1.59
C ARG A 41 16.56 21.41 -1.00
N PHE A 42 17.14 20.21 -0.89
CA PHE A 42 18.52 20.00 -0.41
C PHE A 42 19.50 19.71 -1.56
N ALA A 43 19.09 19.94 -2.81
CA ALA A 43 19.93 19.73 -3.97
C ALA A 43 21.25 20.54 -3.83
N GLY A 44 22.37 19.88 -4.10
CA GLY A 44 23.70 20.49 -3.96
C GLY A 44 24.30 20.43 -2.54
N LYS A 45 23.55 20.02 -1.52
CA LYS A 45 24.05 19.84 -0.14
C LYS A 45 24.49 18.41 0.14
N ARG A 46 25.38 18.26 1.10
CA ARG A 46 25.76 16.95 1.65
C ARG A 46 24.62 16.45 2.51
N VAL A 47 24.06 15.29 2.17
CA VAL A 47 22.93 14.69 2.89
C VAL A 47 23.32 13.34 3.44
N TYR A 48 23.00 13.10 4.70
CA TYR A 48 23.10 11.80 5.34
C TYR A 48 21.72 11.34 5.79
N ARG A 49 21.34 10.10 5.48
CA ARG A 49 20.02 9.52 5.82
C ARG A 49 20.17 8.42 6.85
N CYS A 50 19.30 8.42 7.85
CA CYS A 50 19.18 7.32 8.80
C CYS A 50 17.73 7.19 9.31
N GLY A 51 17.41 6.05 9.91
CA GLY A 51 16.13 5.87 10.59
C GLY A 51 16.07 6.68 11.89
N THR A 52 14.86 7.08 12.31
CA THR A 52 14.63 7.85 13.55
C THR A 52 15.15 7.11 14.78
N GLY A 53 15.00 5.77 14.81
CA GLY A 53 15.46 4.93 15.91
C GLY A 53 16.99 4.96 16.11
N VAL A 54 17.77 5.10 15.06
CA VAL A 54 19.24 5.20 15.12
C VAL A 54 19.64 6.57 15.65
N ALA A 55 19.03 7.63 15.12
CA ALA A 55 19.31 8.99 15.54
C ALA A 55 19.00 9.24 17.02
N LEU A 56 17.89 8.65 17.52
CA LEU A 56 17.48 8.77 18.93
C LEU A 56 18.38 7.99 19.89
N LYS A 57 18.85 6.79 19.49
CA LYS A 57 19.67 5.95 20.36
C LYS A 57 21.12 6.40 20.44
N GLN A 58 21.66 6.95 19.36
CA GLN A 58 23.07 7.33 19.23
C GLN A 58 23.20 8.71 18.52
N PRO A 59 22.73 9.80 19.13
CA PRO A 59 22.67 11.11 18.46
C PRO A 59 24.05 11.64 18.07
N GLU A 60 25.04 11.60 18.96
CA GLU A 60 26.40 12.10 18.69
C GLU A 60 27.08 11.30 17.59
N ALA A 61 27.04 9.95 17.68
CA ALA A 61 27.62 9.09 16.65
C ALA A 61 26.95 9.26 15.28
N THR A 62 25.64 9.58 15.26
CA THR A 62 24.89 9.82 14.02
C THR A 62 25.28 11.16 13.40
N LEU A 63 25.48 12.20 14.20
CA LEU A 63 25.99 13.51 13.73
C LEU A 63 27.42 13.39 13.19
N ASP A 64 28.29 12.68 13.88
CA ASP A 64 29.66 12.45 13.42
C ASP A 64 29.70 11.67 12.10
N ARG A 65 28.83 10.69 11.93
CA ARG A 65 28.67 9.97 10.67
C ARG A 65 28.12 10.87 9.58
N ALA A 66 27.14 11.69 9.87
CA ALA A 66 26.57 12.63 8.91
C ALA A 66 27.63 13.59 8.35
N LEU A 67 28.52 14.08 9.23
CA LEU A 67 29.63 14.94 8.84
C LEU A 67 30.72 14.21 8.02
N LYS A 68 30.96 12.93 8.27
CA LYS A 68 31.99 12.13 7.58
C LYS A 68 31.47 11.53 6.27
N GLU A 69 30.28 10.96 6.30
CA GLU A 69 29.71 10.10 5.25
C GLU A 69 28.64 10.79 4.38
N GLY A 70 28.24 12.03 4.73
CA GLY A 70 27.23 12.77 3.96
C GLY A 70 27.67 12.92 2.49
N ALA A 71 26.81 12.48 1.55
CA ALA A 71 27.05 12.56 0.13
C ALA A 71 26.36 13.81 -0.46
N VAL A 72 27.00 14.47 -1.43
CA VAL A 72 26.40 15.63 -2.12
C VAL A 72 25.24 15.17 -2.98
N LEU A 73 24.06 15.70 -2.73
CA LEU A 73 22.89 15.52 -3.58
C LEU A 73 23.12 16.27 -4.90
N SER A 74 23.66 15.58 -5.91
CA SER A 74 23.66 16.09 -7.27
C SER A 74 22.19 16.17 -7.74
N GLY A 75 21.80 17.32 -8.28
CA GLY A 75 20.43 17.62 -8.69
C GLY A 75 19.92 16.73 -9.82
N GLY A 76 19.59 15.51 -9.50
CA GLY A 76 19.08 14.44 -10.33
C GLY A 76 19.08 13.19 -9.48
N THR A 77 17.90 12.78 -8.96
CA THR A 77 17.58 11.48 -8.37
C THR A 77 18.63 10.90 -7.40
N ALA A 78 18.40 11.08 -6.11
CA ALA A 78 19.18 10.45 -5.06
C ALA A 78 19.00 8.91 -5.09
N ALA A 79 20.10 8.21 -5.34
CA ALA A 79 20.21 6.77 -5.20
C ALA A 79 20.11 6.39 -3.72
N SER A 80 19.12 5.61 -3.37
CA SER A 80 19.08 4.86 -2.12
C SER A 80 19.80 3.53 -2.32
N ASP A 81 21.03 3.42 -1.84
CA ASP A 81 21.68 2.13 -1.69
C ASP A 81 21.09 1.38 -0.49
N ALA A 82 20.22 0.46 -0.78
CA ALA A 82 19.97 -0.78 -0.05
C ALA A 82 19.08 -1.68 -0.91
N GLY A 83 19.70 -2.49 -1.76
CA GLY A 83 19.15 -3.74 -2.27
C GLY A 83 17.86 -3.66 -3.10
N GLY A 84 17.99 -3.51 -4.42
CA GLY A 84 16.90 -3.71 -5.35
C GLY A 84 16.87 -2.64 -6.44
N GLU A 85 17.20 -3.00 -7.66
CA GLU A 85 17.15 -2.15 -8.86
C GLU A 85 15.83 -1.37 -8.96
N GLN A 86 15.88 -0.06 -8.76
CA GLN A 86 14.78 0.84 -9.12
C GLN A 86 15.08 1.54 -10.45
N LYS A 87 14.64 0.92 -11.53
CA LYS A 87 14.38 1.62 -12.79
C LYS A 87 13.27 2.64 -12.59
N GLY A 88 13.57 3.92 -12.81
CA GLY A 88 12.64 5.03 -13.09
C GLY A 88 11.40 5.10 -12.18
N GLU A 89 11.40 6.02 -11.24
CA GLU A 89 10.27 6.32 -10.37
C GLU A 89 9.03 6.68 -11.20
N LYS A 90 8.15 5.71 -11.39
CA LYS A 90 6.85 5.95 -12.04
C LYS A 90 5.96 6.69 -11.04
N THR A 91 5.94 8.02 -11.15
CA THR A 91 5.01 8.89 -10.43
C THR A 91 3.58 8.66 -10.93
N GLY A 92 2.61 8.56 -10.02
CA GLY A 92 1.19 8.51 -10.38
C GLY A 92 0.42 7.31 -9.83
N VAL A 93 -0.72 7.05 -10.42
CA VAL A 93 -1.69 6.00 -10.05
C VAL A 93 -1.05 4.62 -9.87
N TYR A 94 -0.10 4.28 -10.73
CA TYR A 94 0.61 3.00 -10.69
C TYR A 94 1.47 2.81 -9.42
N LYS A 95 2.16 3.86 -8.95
CA LYS A 95 2.94 3.81 -7.69
C LYS A 95 2.03 3.47 -6.51
N HIS A 96 0.89 4.14 -6.41
CA HIS A 96 -0.06 3.91 -5.33
C HIS A 96 -0.64 2.50 -5.35
N LEU A 97 -0.97 1.99 -6.54
CA LEU A 97 -1.43 0.62 -6.71
C LEU A 97 -0.38 -0.40 -6.26
N LEU A 98 0.87 -0.23 -6.71
CA LEU A 98 1.98 -1.10 -6.31
C LEU A 98 2.22 -1.08 -4.80
N THR A 99 2.10 0.08 -4.16
CA THR A 99 2.21 0.17 -2.69
C THR A 99 1.13 -0.70 -2.04
N GLY A 100 -0.13 -0.55 -2.43
CA GLY A 100 -1.23 -1.36 -1.90
C GLY A 100 -0.99 -2.86 -2.08
N VAL A 101 -0.60 -3.28 -3.28
CA VAL A 101 -0.30 -4.70 -3.57
C VAL A 101 0.86 -5.21 -2.73
N SER A 102 1.95 -4.45 -2.61
CA SER A 102 3.13 -4.88 -1.85
C SER A 102 2.85 -5.12 -0.37
N TYR A 103 2.02 -4.28 0.24
CA TYR A 103 1.62 -4.46 1.64
C TYR A 103 0.57 -5.54 1.85
N MET A 104 -0.23 -5.85 0.83
CA MET A 104 -1.19 -6.95 0.86
C MET A 104 -0.52 -8.33 0.75
N LEU A 105 0.57 -8.46 -0.01
CA LEU A 105 1.23 -9.73 -0.33
C LEU A 105 1.57 -10.59 0.91
N PRO A 106 2.18 -10.07 1.99
CA PRO A 106 2.47 -10.88 3.17
C PRO A 106 1.22 -11.52 3.80
N MET A 107 0.08 -10.81 3.76
CA MET A 107 -1.19 -11.31 4.26
C MET A 107 -1.72 -12.48 3.40
N VAL A 108 -1.63 -12.33 2.08
CA VAL A 108 -2.03 -13.38 1.13
C VAL A 108 -1.15 -14.62 1.29
N VAL A 109 0.18 -14.42 1.42
CA VAL A 109 1.11 -15.54 1.62
C VAL A 109 0.85 -16.26 2.94
N ALA A 110 0.72 -15.52 4.04
CA ALA A 110 0.43 -16.12 5.35
C ALA A 110 -0.91 -16.86 5.34
N GLY A 111 -1.96 -16.24 4.79
CA GLY A 111 -3.28 -16.85 4.68
C GLY A 111 -3.26 -18.13 3.83
N GLY A 112 -2.63 -18.07 2.65
CA GLY A 112 -2.50 -19.21 1.75
C GLY A 112 -1.72 -20.38 2.35
N LEU A 113 -0.62 -20.10 3.05
CA LEU A 113 0.16 -21.15 3.74
C LEU A 113 -0.63 -21.79 4.88
N LEU A 114 -1.41 -21.03 5.64
CA LEU A 114 -2.26 -21.57 6.70
C LEU A 114 -3.36 -22.46 6.14
N ILE A 115 -3.97 -22.07 5.02
CA ILE A 115 -4.94 -22.92 4.30
C ILE A 115 -4.25 -24.20 3.81
N ALA A 116 -3.09 -24.09 3.19
CA ALA A 116 -2.33 -25.25 2.72
C ALA A 116 -1.97 -26.21 3.86
N LEU A 117 -1.59 -25.67 5.02
CA LEU A 117 -1.32 -26.47 6.21
C LEU A 117 -2.58 -27.17 6.74
N SER A 118 -3.77 -26.57 6.62
CA SER A 118 -5.02 -27.25 7.02
C SER A 118 -5.27 -28.51 6.19
N PHE A 119 -4.89 -28.53 4.91
CA PHE A 119 -5.07 -29.70 4.03
C PHE A 119 -4.09 -30.85 4.31
N VAL A 120 -3.03 -30.62 5.08
CA VAL A 120 -2.12 -31.72 5.52
C VAL A 120 -2.87 -32.76 6.35
N PHE A 121 -3.90 -32.36 7.08
CA PHE A 121 -4.73 -33.25 7.90
C PHE A 121 -5.83 -33.96 7.10
N GLY A 122 -5.98 -33.65 5.82
CA GLY A 122 -7.00 -34.15 4.90
C GLY A 122 -7.76 -33.02 4.23
N ILE A 123 -8.18 -33.24 2.97
CA ILE A 123 -8.82 -32.20 2.14
C ILE A 123 -10.11 -31.66 2.76
N GLU A 124 -10.80 -32.50 3.56
CA GLU A 124 -12.06 -32.14 4.23
C GLU A 124 -11.95 -32.03 5.76
N ALA A 125 -10.75 -32.23 6.33
CA ALA A 125 -10.54 -32.24 7.77
C ALA A 125 -10.89 -30.87 8.44
N PHE A 126 -10.86 -29.78 7.70
CA PHE A 126 -11.24 -28.45 8.19
C PHE A 126 -12.76 -28.31 8.47
N LYS A 127 -13.58 -29.23 7.98
CA LYS A 127 -15.05 -29.24 8.24
C LYS A 127 -15.39 -29.70 9.65
N GLU A 128 -14.49 -30.42 10.33
CA GLU A 128 -14.69 -30.86 11.72
C GLU A 128 -14.33 -29.70 12.68
N GLU A 129 -15.36 -29.18 13.34
CA GLU A 129 -15.19 -28.09 14.32
C GLU A 129 -14.30 -28.53 15.50
N GLY A 130 -13.51 -27.60 16.02
CA GLY A 130 -12.62 -27.85 17.16
C GLY A 130 -11.28 -28.53 16.79
N THR A 131 -11.05 -28.86 15.52
CA THR A 131 -9.79 -29.43 15.05
C THR A 131 -8.76 -28.35 14.70
N LEU A 132 -7.49 -28.72 14.70
CA LEU A 132 -6.42 -27.82 14.24
C LEU A 132 -6.61 -27.44 12.77
N ALA A 133 -7.06 -28.34 11.92
CA ALA A 133 -7.36 -28.08 10.52
C ALA A 133 -8.42 -26.98 10.36
N ALA A 134 -9.52 -27.07 11.12
CA ALA A 134 -10.55 -26.02 11.14
C ALA A 134 -10.02 -24.68 11.62
N ALA A 135 -9.19 -24.67 12.67
CA ALA A 135 -8.57 -23.46 13.18
C ALA A 135 -7.65 -22.80 12.15
N LEU A 136 -6.79 -23.58 11.48
CA LEU A 136 -5.90 -23.10 10.41
C LEU A 136 -6.68 -22.52 9.22
N MET A 137 -7.74 -23.21 8.78
CA MET A 137 -8.63 -22.75 7.72
C MET A 137 -9.32 -21.43 8.10
N LYS A 138 -9.79 -21.30 9.34
CA LYS A 138 -10.44 -20.09 9.84
C LYS A 138 -9.49 -18.91 9.88
N ILE A 139 -8.26 -19.10 10.36
CA ILE A 139 -7.25 -18.03 10.40
C ILE A 139 -6.84 -17.64 8.97
N GLY A 140 -6.56 -18.60 8.10
CA GLY A 140 -6.10 -18.34 6.73
C GLY A 140 -7.21 -17.85 5.79
N GLY A 141 -8.26 -18.65 5.64
CA GLY A 141 -9.32 -18.41 4.66
C GLY A 141 -10.32 -17.34 5.09
N GLU A 142 -10.88 -17.49 6.29
CA GLU A 142 -11.93 -16.58 6.72
C GLU A 142 -11.40 -15.25 7.29
N THR A 143 -10.20 -15.24 7.89
CA THR A 143 -9.67 -14.02 8.53
C THR A 143 -8.65 -13.31 7.63
N ALA A 144 -7.54 -13.98 7.28
CA ALA A 144 -6.47 -13.33 6.52
C ALA A 144 -6.94 -12.90 5.12
N PHE A 145 -7.68 -13.72 4.41
CA PHE A 145 -8.20 -13.38 3.09
C PHE A 145 -9.28 -12.31 3.11
N GLN A 146 -10.09 -12.21 4.17
CA GLN A 146 -11.03 -11.11 4.32
C GLN A 146 -10.33 -9.75 4.49
N LEU A 147 -9.15 -9.74 5.09
CA LEU A 147 -8.35 -8.52 5.26
C LEU A 147 -7.60 -8.11 3.99
N MET A 148 -7.50 -8.97 2.97
CA MET A 148 -6.74 -8.73 1.75
C MET A 148 -7.18 -7.44 1.05
N VAL A 149 -8.47 -7.30 0.75
CA VAL A 149 -9.02 -6.14 0.06
C VAL A 149 -8.98 -4.86 0.93
N PRO A 150 -9.34 -4.89 2.21
CA PRO A 150 -9.13 -3.78 3.13
C PRO A 150 -7.70 -3.28 3.20
N LEU A 151 -6.72 -4.19 3.29
CA LEU A 151 -5.29 -3.83 3.31
C LEU A 151 -4.86 -3.17 2.00
N LEU A 152 -5.22 -3.77 0.86
CA LEU A 152 -4.95 -3.19 -0.44
C LEU A 152 -5.43 -1.75 -0.53
N ALA A 153 -6.73 -1.53 -0.27
CA ALA A 153 -7.35 -0.21 -0.33
C ALA A 153 -6.76 0.76 0.70
N GLY A 154 -6.51 0.29 1.92
CA GLY A 154 -5.88 1.07 2.97
C GLY A 154 -4.51 1.59 2.59
N TYR A 155 -3.65 0.74 2.02
CA TYR A 155 -2.30 1.13 1.64
C TYR A 155 -2.22 1.90 0.32
N ILE A 156 -3.18 1.75 -0.59
CA ILE A 156 -3.35 2.69 -1.70
C ILE A 156 -3.64 4.09 -1.15
N ALA A 157 -4.61 4.21 -0.26
CA ALA A 157 -4.98 5.48 0.35
C ALA A 157 -3.85 6.07 1.21
N TYR A 158 -3.12 5.24 1.95
CA TYR A 158 -1.92 5.62 2.69
C TYR A 158 -0.84 6.21 1.77
N SER A 159 -0.59 5.58 0.64
CA SER A 159 0.38 6.08 -0.36
C SER A 159 0.01 7.45 -0.95
N ILE A 160 -1.28 7.86 -0.89
CA ILE A 160 -1.78 9.14 -1.42
C ILE A 160 -1.82 10.23 -0.34
N ALA A 161 -2.26 9.88 0.87
CA ALA A 161 -2.60 10.82 1.94
C ALA A 161 -1.96 10.48 3.30
N ASP A 162 -0.96 9.62 3.33
CA ASP A 162 -0.30 9.13 4.55
C ASP A 162 -1.28 8.51 5.57
N ARG A 163 -0.91 8.54 6.85
CA ARG A 163 -1.66 7.91 7.95
C ARG A 163 -3.16 8.23 7.97
N PRO A 164 -3.61 9.48 7.77
CA PRO A 164 -5.03 9.80 7.78
C PRO A 164 -5.85 9.09 6.69
N GLY A 165 -5.21 8.68 5.58
CA GLY A 165 -5.85 7.95 4.49
C GLY A 165 -6.09 6.48 4.78
N LEU A 166 -5.33 5.88 5.72
CA LEU A 166 -5.35 4.44 5.97
C LEU A 166 -6.75 3.94 6.39
N ALA A 167 -7.32 4.54 7.42
CA ALA A 167 -8.63 4.11 7.95
C ALA A 167 -9.77 4.24 6.93
N PRO A 168 -9.94 5.38 6.23
CA PRO A 168 -10.93 5.49 5.15
C PRO A 168 -10.74 4.46 4.04
N GLY A 169 -9.48 4.18 3.67
CA GLY A 169 -9.14 3.17 2.68
C GLY A 169 -9.55 1.77 3.11
N MET A 170 -9.23 1.38 4.34
CA MET A 170 -9.61 0.06 4.89
C MET A 170 -11.13 -0.09 4.99
N ILE A 171 -11.84 0.93 5.45
CA ILE A 171 -13.31 0.95 5.52
C ILE A 171 -13.91 0.78 4.11
N GLY A 172 -13.42 1.54 3.14
CA GLY A 172 -13.87 1.43 1.75
C GLY A 172 -13.55 0.07 1.13
N GLY A 173 -12.38 -0.50 1.44
CA GLY A 173 -12.00 -1.85 1.00
C GLY A 173 -12.88 -2.94 1.59
N LEU A 174 -13.25 -2.84 2.86
CA LEU A 174 -14.19 -3.79 3.49
C LEU A 174 -15.57 -3.66 2.86
N LEU A 175 -16.06 -2.43 2.62
CA LEU A 175 -17.31 -2.21 1.90
C LEU A 175 -17.29 -2.80 0.49
N ALA A 176 -16.17 -2.69 -0.23
CA ALA A 176 -16.03 -3.30 -1.55
C ALA A 176 -16.23 -4.83 -1.49
N GLY A 177 -15.70 -5.49 -0.46
CA GLY A 177 -15.92 -6.91 -0.22
C GLY A 177 -17.38 -7.24 0.07
N THR A 178 -18.02 -6.53 1.00
CA THR A 178 -19.43 -6.78 1.40
C THR A 178 -20.44 -6.45 0.29
N LEU A 179 -20.12 -5.51 -0.58
CA LEU A 179 -20.95 -5.14 -1.74
C LEU A 179 -20.73 -6.06 -2.96
N GLY A 180 -19.85 -7.06 -2.86
CA GLY A 180 -19.52 -7.93 -3.98
C GLY A 180 -18.68 -7.27 -5.08
N ALA A 181 -18.16 -6.05 -4.85
CA ALA A 181 -17.29 -5.36 -5.79
C ALA A 181 -15.83 -5.86 -5.74
N GLY A 182 -15.49 -6.71 -4.77
CA GLY A 182 -14.24 -7.45 -4.64
C GLY A 182 -12.98 -6.59 -4.75
N PHE A 183 -11.96 -7.17 -5.39
CA PHE A 183 -10.65 -6.56 -5.53
C PHE A 183 -10.65 -5.24 -6.34
N ILE A 184 -11.41 -5.21 -7.44
CA ILE A 184 -11.55 -4.01 -8.28
C ILE A 184 -12.20 -2.87 -7.49
N GLY A 185 -13.28 -3.18 -6.76
CA GLY A 185 -13.91 -2.24 -5.85
C GLY A 185 -12.96 -1.74 -4.77
N GLY A 186 -12.11 -2.60 -4.23
CA GLY A 186 -11.07 -2.25 -3.27
C GLY A 186 -10.04 -1.26 -3.81
N ILE A 187 -9.58 -1.46 -5.05
CA ILE A 187 -8.68 -0.51 -5.72
C ILE A 187 -9.34 0.86 -5.83
N ILE A 188 -10.57 0.91 -6.34
CA ILE A 188 -11.31 2.17 -6.50
C ILE A 188 -11.53 2.82 -5.13
N ALA A 189 -11.93 2.05 -4.12
CA ALA A 189 -12.12 2.55 -2.76
C ALA A 189 -10.84 3.16 -2.18
N GLY A 190 -9.70 2.53 -2.42
CA GLY A 190 -8.40 3.05 -1.99
C GLY A 190 -8.05 4.40 -2.61
N PHE A 191 -8.28 4.56 -3.91
CA PHE A 191 -8.06 5.84 -4.59
C PHE A 191 -9.06 6.90 -4.12
N VAL A 192 -10.34 6.57 -4.03
CA VAL A 192 -11.38 7.51 -3.54
C VAL A 192 -11.03 7.98 -2.12
N ALA A 193 -10.70 7.06 -1.22
CA ALA A 193 -10.33 7.35 0.16
C ALA A 193 -9.08 8.22 0.26
N GLY A 194 -8.04 7.88 -0.51
CA GLY A 194 -6.78 8.62 -0.51
C GLY A 194 -6.97 10.04 -1.02
N TYR A 195 -7.64 10.23 -2.15
CA TYR A 195 -7.88 11.55 -2.70
C TYR A 195 -8.89 12.35 -1.86
N ALA A 196 -9.91 11.72 -1.27
CA ALA A 196 -10.82 12.39 -0.32
C ALA A 196 -10.06 12.86 0.92
N ALA A 197 -9.21 12.02 1.51
CA ALA A 197 -8.39 12.40 2.66
C ALA A 197 -7.43 13.55 2.33
N LYS A 198 -6.80 13.50 1.15
CA LYS A 198 -5.92 14.58 0.66
C LYS A 198 -6.67 15.88 0.42
N ALA A 199 -7.88 15.81 -0.15
CA ALA A 199 -8.73 16.97 -0.38
C ALA A 199 -9.17 17.62 0.94
N VAL A 200 -9.67 16.81 1.90
CA VAL A 200 -10.04 17.28 3.24
C VAL A 200 -8.84 17.92 3.95
N SER A 201 -7.65 17.30 3.86
CA SER A 201 -6.43 17.84 4.44
C SER A 201 -6.07 19.22 3.88
N ARG A 202 -6.27 19.43 2.57
CA ARG A 202 -5.89 20.65 1.87
C ARG A 202 -6.92 21.78 2.00
N TRP A 203 -8.22 21.43 1.96
CA TRP A 203 -9.28 22.42 1.83
C TRP A 203 -9.89 22.89 3.16
N ILE A 204 -9.67 22.15 4.26
CA ILE A 204 -10.21 22.54 5.56
C ILE A 204 -9.11 23.20 6.40
N PRO A 205 -9.01 24.53 6.43
CA PRO A 205 -8.13 25.24 7.35
C PRO A 205 -8.72 25.17 8.76
N LEU A 206 -7.90 24.84 9.74
CA LEU A 206 -8.31 24.78 11.14
C LEU A 206 -7.49 25.77 11.97
N PRO A 207 -8.08 26.35 13.02
CA PRO A 207 -7.33 27.13 14.00
C PRO A 207 -6.24 26.28 14.66
N ALA A 208 -5.10 26.91 15.01
CA ALA A 208 -3.97 26.23 15.64
C ALA A 208 -4.32 25.41 16.87
N SER A 209 -5.35 25.83 17.63
CA SER A 209 -5.82 25.14 18.84
C SER A 209 -6.37 23.72 18.60
N ILE A 210 -6.90 23.44 17.40
CA ILE A 210 -7.52 22.15 17.07
C ILE A 210 -6.86 21.47 15.86
N GLU A 211 -5.75 22.00 15.38
CA GLU A 211 -5.03 21.47 14.21
C GLU A 211 -4.54 20.04 14.44
N SER A 212 -4.18 19.68 15.67
CA SER A 212 -3.78 18.32 16.05
C SER A 212 -4.90 17.27 15.90
N LEU A 213 -6.16 17.69 15.95
CA LEU A 213 -7.32 16.80 15.75
C LEU A 213 -7.60 16.52 14.27
N LYS A 214 -7.04 17.32 13.36
CA LYS A 214 -7.27 17.19 11.92
C LYS A 214 -6.91 15.80 11.39
N PRO A 215 -5.69 15.28 11.60
CA PRO A 215 -5.29 13.98 11.07
C PRO A 215 -5.92 12.78 11.80
N ILE A 216 -6.35 12.98 13.05
CA ILE A 216 -6.85 11.90 13.92
C ILE A 216 -8.36 11.74 13.80
N LEU A 217 -9.10 12.84 13.71
CA LEU A 217 -10.56 12.85 13.75
C LEU A 217 -11.19 13.33 12.45
N ILE A 218 -10.83 14.53 11.98
CA ILE A 218 -11.56 15.21 10.91
C ILE A 218 -11.33 14.55 9.57
N ILE A 219 -10.08 14.29 9.21
CA ILE A 219 -9.76 13.66 7.93
C ILE A 219 -10.32 12.24 7.86
N PRO A 220 -10.07 11.34 8.84
CA PRO A 220 -10.63 10.00 8.78
C PRO A 220 -12.16 9.98 8.75
N LEU A 221 -12.83 10.84 9.52
CA LEU A 221 -14.29 10.90 9.56
C LEU A 221 -14.88 11.31 8.20
N LEU A 222 -14.44 12.45 7.67
CA LEU A 222 -14.98 12.98 6.42
C LEU A 222 -14.59 12.14 5.22
N ALA A 223 -13.36 11.67 5.16
CA ALA A 223 -12.90 10.80 4.08
C ALA A 223 -13.60 9.44 4.11
N SER A 224 -13.85 8.86 5.29
CA SER A 224 -14.64 7.62 5.40
C SER A 224 -16.09 7.81 4.99
N LEU A 225 -16.69 8.94 5.38
CA LEU A 225 -18.07 9.27 4.98
C LEU A 225 -18.16 9.37 3.46
N VAL A 226 -17.29 10.15 2.83
CA VAL A 226 -17.28 10.32 1.36
C VAL A 226 -17.01 8.97 0.68
N THR A 227 -16.00 8.24 1.12
CA THR A 227 -15.66 6.93 0.54
C THR A 227 -16.79 5.94 0.69
N GLY A 228 -17.39 5.86 1.88
CA GLY A 228 -18.52 4.96 2.14
C GLY A 228 -19.73 5.26 1.25
N LEU A 229 -20.12 6.54 1.16
CA LEU A 229 -21.24 6.96 0.31
C LEU A 229 -20.97 6.69 -1.17
N VAL A 230 -19.77 6.99 -1.66
CA VAL A 230 -19.36 6.71 -3.04
C VAL A 230 -19.38 5.21 -3.31
N MET A 231 -18.86 4.39 -2.40
CA MET A 231 -18.87 2.94 -2.56
C MET A 231 -20.29 2.37 -2.55
N ILE A 232 -21.18 2.83 -1.68
CA ILE A 232 -22.54 2.29 -1.57
C ILE A 232 -23.41 2.71 -2.75
N TYR A 233 -23.40 3.99 -3.12
CA TYR A 233 -24.38 4.53 -4.07
C TYR A 233 -23.86 4.62 -5.51
N VAL A 234 -22.54 4.72 -5.72
CA VAL A 234 -21.99 5.01 -7.05
C VAL A 234 -21.18 3.83 -7.59
N VAL A 235 -20.25 3.28 -6.83
CA VAL A 235 -19.25 2.32 -7.32
C VAL A 235 -19.66 0.87 -7.07
N GLY A 236 -20.20 0.57 -5.90
CA GLY A 236 -20.40 -0.81 -5.44
C GLY A 236 -21.23 -1.64 -6.42
N THR A 237 -22.43 -1.20 -6.74
CA THR A 237 -23.34 -1.95 -7.62
C THR A 237 -22.82 -2.13 -9.05
N PRO A 238 -22.32 -1.09 -9.75
CA PRO A 238 -21.78 -1.27 -11.09
C PRO A 238 -20.58 -2.20 -11.14
N VAL A 239 -19.66 -2.08 -10.17
CA VAL A 239 -18.45 -2.92 -10.12
C VAL A 239 -18.79 -4.35 -9.73
N ALA A 240 -19.72 -4.56 -8.79
CA ALA A 240 -20.21 -5.89 -8.44
C ALA A 240 -20.85 -6.60 -9.65
N LYS A 241 -21.67 -5.89 -10.44
CA LYS A 241 -22.25 -6.45 -11.69
C LYS A 241 -21.17 -6.77 -12.73
N LEU A 242 -20.18 -5.90 -12.89
CA LEU A 242 -19.06 -6.16 -13.79
C LEU A 242 -18.28 -7.42 -13.35
N LEU A 243 -17.99 -7.56 -12.06
CA LEU A 243 -17.27 -8.70 -11.52
C LEU A 243 -18.08 -10.00 -11.64
N ALA A 244 -19.39 -9.94 -11.33
CA ALA A 244 -20.28 -11.07 -11.51
C ALA A 244 -20.35 -11.52 -12.97
N GLY A 245 -20.50 -10.58 -13.92
CA GLY A 245 -20.49 -10.87 -15.34
C GLY A 245 -19.15 -11.45 -15.83
N LEU A 246 -18.02 -10.98 -15.28
CA LEU A 246 -16.71 -11.55 -15.59
C LEU A 246 -16.58 -12.99 -15.04
N THR A 247 -17.06 -13.23 -13.83
CA THR A 247 -17.06 -14.56 -13.22
C THR A 247 -17.94 -15.52 -14.04
N GLU A 248 -19.16 -15.11 -14.39
CA GLU A 248 -20.07 -15.89 -15.23
C GLU A 248 -19.45 -16.18 -16.60
N PHE A 249 -18.80 -15.19 -17.20
CA PHE A 249 -18.06 -15.38 -18.45
C PHE A 249 -16.94 -16.42 -18.32
N LEU A 250 -16.16 -16.37 -17.24
CA LEU A 250 -15.10 -17.34 -16.96
C LEU A 250 -15.67 -18.75 -16.68
N ASP A 251 -16.76 -18.85 -15.93
CA ASP A 251 -17.41 -20.12 -15.60
C ASP A 251 -18.05 -20.78 -16.85
N THR A 252 -18.51 -19.97 -17.82
CA THR A 252 -19.04 -20.46 -19.10
C THR A 252 -17.95 -20.76 -20.13
N MET A 253 -16.69 -20.43 -19.85
CA MET A 253 -15.58 -20.74 -20.72
C MET A 253 -15.35 -22.25 -20.82
N GLY A 254 -15.48 -22.80 -22.03
CA GLY A 254 -15.04 -24.15 -22.34
C GLY A 254 -13.52 -24.29 -22.26
N THR A 255 -13.03 -25.53 -22.28
CA THR A 255 -11.60 -25.88 -22.18
C THR A 255 -10.68 -25.09 -23.13
N SER A 256 -11.15 -24.75 -24.35
CA SER A 256 -10.39 -23.96 -25.34
C SER A 256 -10.11 -22.54 -24.88
N ASN A 257 -11.08 -21.92 -24.20
CA ASN A 257 -10.91 -20.56 -23.69
C ASN A 257 -10.07 -20.53 -22.41
N ALA A 258 -10.15 -21.57 -21.58
CA ALA A 258 -9.27 -21.73 -20.42
C ALA A 258 -7.79 -21.85 -20.83
N ILE A 259 -7.52 -22.53 -21.95
CA ILE A 259 -6.17 -22.60 -22.54
C ILE A 259 -5.68 -21.21 -22.96
N LEU A 260 -6.54 -20.42 -23.63
CA LEU A 260 -6.19 -19.05 -24.05
C LEU A 260 -5.90 -18.15 -22.85
N LEU A 261 -6.72 -18.22 -21.80
CA LEU A 261 -6.51 -17.46 -20.56
C LEU A 261 -5.21 -17.89 -19.86
N GLY A 262 -4.96 -19.19 -19.76
CA GLY A 262 -3.72 -19.74 -19.21
C GLY A 262 -2.49 -19.31 -20.00
N LEU A 263 -2.58 -19.35 -21.33
CA LEU A 263 -1.51 -18.85 -22.22
C LEU A 263 -1.23 -17.36 -22.00
N LEU A 264 -2.27 -16.54 -21.91
CA LEU A 264 -2.14 -15.09 -21.70
C LEU A 264 -1.50 -14.79 -20.34
N LEU A 265 -2.02 -15.36 -19.26
CA LEU A 265 -1.51 -15.15 -17.91
C LEU A 265 -0.09 -15.70 -17.77
N GLY A 266 0.17 -16.91 -18.26
CA GLY A 266 1.51 -17.50 -18.27
C GLY A 266 2.51 -16.67 -19.06
N THR A 267 2.11 -16.14 -20.24
CA THR A 267 2.95 -15.22 -21.01
C THR A 267 3.25 -13.93 -20.21
N MET A 268 2.24 -13.33 -19.57
CA MET A 268 2.44 -12.14 -18.74
C MET A 268 3.39 -12.41 -17.58
N MET A 269 3.33 -13.60 -16.97
CA MET A 269 4.25 -14.00 -15.91
C MET A 269 5.69 -14.14 -16.38
N CYS A 270 5.90 -14.55 -17.63
CA CYS A 270 7.23 -14.77 -18.21
C CYS A 270 7.88 -13.50 -18.80
N VAL A 271 7.10 -12.45 -19.11
CA VAL A 271 7.60 -11.27 -19.84
C VAL A 271 8.66 -10.47 -19.08
N ASP A 272 8.50 -10.31 -17.78
CA ASP A 272 9.34 -9.41 -17.00
C ASP A 272 9.68 -9.90 -15.57
N LEU A 273 9.75 -11.20 -15.36
CA LEU A 273 10.21 -11.91 -14.14
C LEU A 273 10.24 -11.05 -12.83
N GLY A 274 9.07 -10.61 -12.37
CA GLY A 274 8.93 -9.76 -11.17
C GLY A 274 8.70 -8.27 -11.45
N GLY A 275 8.63 -7.86 -12.72
CA GLY A 275 8.33 -6.50 -13.15
C GLY A 275 6.83 -6.16 -13.15
N PRO A 276 6.44 -5.06 -13.82
CA PRO A 276 5.07 -4.55 -13.76
C PRO A 276 4.02 -5.47 -14.40
N VAL A 277 4.37 -6.21 -15.47
CA VAL A 277 3.44 -7.09 -16.18
C VAL A 277 3.15 -8.34 -15.35
N ASN A 278 4.18 -8.95 -14.80
CA ASN A 278 4.07 -10.08 -13.86
C ASN A 278 3.21 -9.70 -12.64
N LYS A 279 3.48 -8.55 -12.03
CA LYS A 279 2.68 -8.07 -10.87
C LYS A 279 1.21 -7.82 -11.25
N ALA A 280 0.93 -7.35 -12.45
CA ALA A 280 -0.44 -7.15 -12.93
C ALA A 280 -1.18 -8.47 -13.11
N ALA A 281 -0.55 -9.49 -13.73
CA ALA A 281 -1.12 -10.82 -13.88
C ALA A 281 -1.37 -11.49 -12.52
N TYR A 282 -0.41 -11.38 -11.60
CA TYR A 282 -0.54 -11.89 -10.25
C TYR A 282 -1.67 -11.18 -9.47
N ALA A 283 -1.71 -9.84 -9.49
CA ALA A 283 -2.74 -9.07 -8.83
C ALA A 283 -4.15 -9.38 -9.36
N PHE A 284 -4.29 -9.56 -10.69
CA PHE A 284 -5.52 -10.00 -11.33
C PHE A 284 -5.96 -11.37 -10.81
N SER A 285 -5.05 -12.35 -10.80
CA SER A 285 -5.34 -13.71 -10.39
C SER A 285 -5.67 -13.81 -8.90
N VAL A 286 -4.94 -13.09 -8.04
CA VAL A 286 -5.24 -12.96 -6.60
C VAL A 286 -6.59 -12.27 -6.39
N GLY A 287 -6.92 -11.25 -7.19
CA GLY A 287 -8.21 -10.56 -7.13
C GLY A 287 -9.39 -11.50 -7.35
N LEU A 288 -9.25 -12.45 -8.26
CA LEU A 288 -10.28 -13.45 -8.55
C LEU A 288 -10.41 -14.55 -7.49
N LEU A 289 -9.39 -14.75 -6.64
CA LEU A 289 -9.53 -15.65 -5.47
C LEU A 289 -10.64 -15.20 -4.52
N ALA A 290 -10.83 -13.89 -4.36
CA ALA A 290 -11.92 -13.36 -3.54
C ALA A 290 -13.31 -13.73 -4.08
N SER A 291 -13.39 -14.03 -5.38
CA SER A 291 -14.61 -14.49 -6.07
C SER A 291 -14.65 -16.03 -6.25
N GLN A 292 -13.76 -16.75 -5.54
CA GLN A 292 -13.64 -18.22 -5.61
C GLN A 292 -13.28 -18.78 -7.01
N SER A 293 -12.79 -17.94 -7.91
CA SER A 293 -12.27 -18.36 -9.22
C SER A 293 -10.79 -18.71 -9.11
N TYR A 294 -10.46 -20.00 -9.05
CA TYR A 294 -9.12 -20.51 -8.79
C TYR A 294 -8.29 -20.75 -10.06
N ALA A 295 -8.94 -20.93 -11.20
CA ALA A 295 -8.26 -21.24 -12.46
C ALA A 295 -7.22 -20.20 -12.90
N PRO A 296 -7.48 -18.88 -12.83
CA PRO A 296 -6.47 -17.87 -13.15
C PRO A 296 -5.26 -17.93 -12.22
N MET A 297 -5.48 -18.20 -10.93
CA MET A 297 -4.37 -18.32 -9.98
C MET A 297 -3.53 -19.57 -10.24
N ALA A 298 -4.18 -20.69 -10.54
CA ALA A 298 -3.48 -21.91 -10.95
C ALA A 298 -2.62 -21.66 -12.20
N ALA A 299 -3.16 -20.95 -13.20
CA ALA A 299 -2.43 -20.60 -14.42
C ALA A 299 -1.24 -19.61 -14.20
N THR A 300 -1.30 -18.76 -13.20
CA THR A 300 -0.19 -17.86 -12.85
C THR A 300 0.89 -18.51 -11.99
N MET A 301 0.55 -19.62 -11.31
CA MET A 301 1.47 -20.35 -10.43
C MET A 301 2.15 -21.54 -11.13
N ALA A 302 1.62 -21.99 -12.28
CA ALA A 302 2.20 -23.05 -13.10
C ALA A 302 3.35 -22.58 -13.96
#